data_397ddc3af1fa877aa730f10a64cc0da0
#
_entry.id   397ddc3af1fa877aa730f10a64cc0da0
#
_cell.length_a   1.000
_cell.length_b   1.000
_cell.length_c   1.000
_cell.angle_alpha   90.00
_cell.angle_beta   90.00
_cell.angle_gamma   90.00
#
_symmetry.space_group_name_H-M   'P 1'
#
loop_
_entity.id
_entity.type
_entity.pdbx_description
1 polymer ?
#
loop_
_entity_poly.entity_id
_entity_poly.type
_entity_poly.pdbx_seq_one_letter_code
_entity_poly.pdbx_strand_id
1 'polypeptide(L)'
;SWRGVNGGIEAAKRGLDAIMTPVNYYYLDYYQRKDNTMTLIGGFLPVETTYGYNPVPDDAAPELKKHVKGVQANLWTEYVIGRDLAFFQLLPRVAAMAETGWTENDKKDFASFKARETRLNELYKHFGWKTCQDLYKEKK
;
A
#
# COMPACT_ATOMS: atom_id res chain seq x y z
N SER A 1 -12.26 5.21 4.70
CA SER A 1 -11.91 5.24 6.13
C SER A 1 -10.41 5.39 6.30
N TRP A 2 -9.92 6.40 7.00
CA TRP A 2 -8.49 6.69 7.13
C TRP A 2 -7.95 6.55 8.57
N ARG A 3 -8.73 6.86 9.59
CA ARG A 3 -8.36 6.66 11.00
C ARG A 3 -8.54 5.20 11.39
N GLY A 4 -7.54 4.37 11.05
CA GLY A 4 -7.59 2.93 11.25
C GLY A 4 -8.63 2.24 10.35
N VAL A 5 -8.92 0.98 10.66
CA VAL A 5 -9.77 0.11 9.82
C VAL A 5 -11.23 0.10 10.28
N ASN A 6 -11.49 0.36 11.57
CA ASN A 6 -12.81 0.14 12.16
C ASN A 6 -13.91 1.05 11.58
N GLY A 7 -13.59 2.30 11.25
CA GLY A 7 -14.59 3.24 10.74
C GLY A 7 -15.22 2.79 9.41
N GLY A 8 -14.46 2.19 8.51
CA GLY A 8 -14.97 1.63 7.26
C GLY A 8 -15.81 0.38 7.50
N ILE A 9 -15.40 -0.47 8.43
CA ILE A 9 -16.15 -1.68 8.80
C ILE A 9 -17.50 -1.28 9.46
N GLU A 10 -17.49 -0.29 10.36
CA GLU A 10 -18.75 0.20 10.98
C GLU A 10 -19.67 0.87 9.95
N ALA A 11 -19.14 1.60 8.97
CA ALA A 11 -19.93 2.12 7.85
C ALA A 11 -20.58 0.99 7.06
N ALA A 12 -19.79 -0.04 6.70
CA ALA A 12 -20.28 -1.21 5.96
C ALA A 12 -21.38 -1.97 6.74
N LYS A 13 -21.22 -2.15 8.05
CA LYS A 13 -22.27 -2.76 8.91
C LYS A 13 -23.59 -1.96 8.89
N ARG A 14 -23.54 -0.66 8.65
CA ARG A 14 -24.71 0.21 8.53
C ARG A 14 -25.26 0.28 7.10
N GLY A 15 -24.76 -0.53 6.19
CA GLY A 15 -25.17 -0.53 4.77
C GLY A 15 -24.60 0.64 3.96
N LEU A 16 -23.55 1.32 4.43
CA LEU A 16 -22.90 2.41 3.72
C LEU A 16 -21.64 1.89 2.99
N ASP A 17 -21.47 2.32 1.76
CA ASP A 17 -20.27 1.98 0.98
C ASP A 17 -19.02 2.66 1.55
N ALA A 18 -17.93 1.92 1.62
CA ALA A 18 -16.67 2.38 2.17
C ALA A 18 -15.49 2.06 1.23
N ILE A 19 -14.58 3.01 1.09
CA ILE A 19 -13.25 2.81 0.53
C ILE A 19 -12.26 2.81 1.70
N MET A 20 -11.41 1.79 1.76
CA MET A 20 -10.45 1.61 2.83
C MET A 20 -9.14 2.30 2.49
N THR A 21 -8.76 3.28 3.31
CA THR A 21 -7.51 4.05 3.15
C THR A 21 -6.80 4.27 4.49
N PRO A 22 -6.61 3.20 5.29
CA PRO A 22 -6.11 3.38 6.65
C PRO A 22 -4.65 3.88 6.66
N VAL A 23 -4.40 4.87 7.52
CA VAL A 23 -3.11 5.56 7.62
C VAL A 23 -1.93 4.60 7.79
N ASN A 24 -2.08 3.54 8.58
CA ASN A 24 -1.02 2.60 8.89
C ASN A 24 -0.66 1.64 7.74
N TYR A 25 -1.40 1.67 6.62
CA TYR A 25 -1.20 0.78 5.49
C TYR A 25 -1.06 1.51 4.16
N TYR A 26 -1.72 2.68 4.01
CA TYR A 26 -1.88 3.32 2.71
C TYR A 26 -1.52 4.82 2.67
N TYR A 27 -0.89 5.36 3.73
CA TYR A 27 -0.31 6.72 3.67
C TYR A 27 1.14 6.62 3.19
N LEU A 28 1.32 6.82 1.88
CA LEU A 28 2.59 6.62 1.20
C LEU A 28 3.57 7.81 1.36
N ASP A 29 3.16 8.83 2.08
CA ASP A 29 4.02 9.91 2.59
C ASP A 29 4.87 9.46 3.78
N TYR A 30 4.56 8.33 4.42
CA TYR A 30 5.37 7.72 5.48
C TYR A 30 6.64 7.10 4.92
N TYR A 31 7.68 7.02 5.78
CA TYR A 31 8.96 6.38 5.41
C TYR A 31 8.76 4.93 5.00
N GLN A 32 9.23 4.55 3.82
CA GLN A 32 9.29 3.14 3.46
C GLN A 32 10.68 2.50 3.73
N ARG A 33 11.68 3.31 4.10
CA ARG A 33 13.01 2.91 4.56
C ARG A 33 13.27 3.45 5.95
N LYS A 34 14.12 2.75 6.71
CA LYS A 34 14.53 3.18 8.06
C LYS A 34 15.68 4.19 8.06
N ASP A 35 16.29 4.45 6.92
CA ASP A 35 17.29 5.50 6.83
C ASP A 35 16.62 6.89 6.82
N ASN A 36 17.01 7.76 7.71
CA ASN A 36 16.46 9.09 7.85
C ASN A 36 17.22 10.11 6.98
N THR A 37 17.57 9.74 5.74
CA THR A 37 18.27 10.62 4.80
C THR A 37 17.34 11.66 4.15
N MET A 38 16.02 11.47 4.30
CA MET A 38 14.99 12.36 3.77
C MET A 38 14.13 12.90 4.92
N THR A 39 13.63 14.11 4.78
CA THR A 39 12.60 14.64 5.66
C THR A 39 11.23 14.26 5.11
N LEU A 40 10.49 13.44 5.83
CA LEU A 40 9.13 13.02 5.50
C LEU A 40 8.24 13.13 6.74
N ILE A 41 6.93 13.05 6.52
CA ILE A 41 5.97 13.05 7.62
C ILE A 41 5.88 11.65 8.26
N GLY A 42 5.94 11.59 9.57
CA GLY A 42 5.48 10.49 10.41
C GLY A 42 6.17 9.15 10.22
N GLY A 43 5.45 8.09 10.44
CA GLY A 43 5.76 6.70 10.66
C GLY A 43 6.58 5.93 9.62
N PHE A 44 6.73 4.63 9.88
CA PHE A 44 7.42 3.69 8.99
C PHE A 44 6.39 2.73 8.37
N LEU A 45 6.34 2.72 7.05
CA LEU A 45 5.40 1.91 6.27
C LEU A 45 6.15 1.19 5.13
N PRO A 46 6.74 0.01 5.40
CA PRO A 46 7.39 -0.78 4.35
C PRO A 46 6.36 -1.46 3.44
N VAL A 47 6.80 -1.91 2.27
CA VAL A 47 5.94 -2.53 1.27
C VAL A 47 5.23 -3.79 1.79
N GLU A 48 5.89 -4.55 2.66
CA GLU A 48 5.32 -5.75 3.29
C GLU A 48 4.06 -5.43 4.12
N THR A 49 4.07 -4.30 4.82
CA THR A 49 2.92 -3.84 5.61
C THR A 49 1.76 -3.44 4.70
N THR A 50 2.05 -2.70 3.61
CA THR A 50 1.03 -2.34 2.60
C THR A 50 0.43 -3.57 1.95
N TYR A 51 1.25 -4.57 1.57
CA TYR A 51 0.81 -5.82 0.96
C TYR A 51 0.01 -6.70 1.94
N GLY A 52 0.42 -6.74 3.21
CA GLY A 52 -0.20 -7.57 4.24
C GLY A 52 -1.57 -7.12 4.70
N TYR A 53 -2.02 -5.92 4.30
CA TYR A 53 -3.34 -5.43 4.68
C TYR A 53 -4.46 -6.26 4.05
N ASN A 54 -5.48 -6.60 4.86
CA ASN A 54 -6.73 -7.16 4.38
C ASN A 54 -7.86 -6.13 4.61
N PRO A 55 -8.44 -5.57 3.54
CA PRO A 55 -9.47 -4.53 3.66
C PRO A 55 -10.80 -5.04 4.23
N VAL A 56 -11.03 -6.35 4.15
CA VAL A 56 -12.22 -7.00 4.66
C VAL A 56 -11.81 -8.18 5.52
N PRO A 57 -12.25 -8.28 6.79
CA PRO A 57 -11.99 -9.46 7.61
C PRO A 57 -12.42 -10.74 6.91
N ASP A 58 -11.62 -11.82 7.02
CA ASP A 58 -11.89 -13.08 6.31
C ASP A 58 -13.22 -13.71 6.73
N ASP A 59 -13.59 -13.56 8.00
CA ASP A 59 -14.84 -14.02 8.61
C ASP A 59 -16.02 -13.06 8.42
N ALA A 60 -15.83 -11.97 7.66
CA ALA A 60 -16.88 -10.98 7.45
C ALA A 60 -18.07 -11.55 6.70
N ALA A 61 -19.28 -11.22 7.16
CA ALA A 61 -20.52 -11.59 6.48
C ALA A 61 -20.55 -11.04 5.04
N PRO A 62 -21.18 -11.78 4.08
CA PRO A 62 -21.28 -11.34 2.69
C PRO A 62 -21.86 -9.92 2.54
N GLU A 63 -22.84 -9.57 3.39
CA GLU A 63 -23.46 -8.24 3.41
C GLU A 63 -22.46 -7.12 3.73
N LEU A 64 -21.48 -7.38 4.60
CA LEU A 64 -20.42 -6.43 4.89
C LEU A 64 -19.45 -6.34 3.72
N LYS A 65 -19.07 -7.48 3.14
CA LYS A 65 -18.13 -7.54 2.01
C LYS A 65 -18.58 -6.69 0.84
N LYS A 66 -19.87 -6.71 0.49
CA LYS A 66 -20.42 -5.92 -0.63
C LYS A 66 -20.29 -4.40 -0.46
N HIS A 67 -20.21 -3.92 0.77
CA HIS A 67 -20.09 -2.50 1.08
C HIS A 67 -18.64 -1.99 1.15
N VAL A 68 -17.64 -2.85 1.21
CA VAL A 68 -16.24 -2.47 1.06
C VAL A 68 -15.90 -2.45 -0.42
N LYS A 69 -15.90 -1.26 -1.03
CA LYS A 69 -15.79 -1.10 -2.50
C LYS A 69 -14.36 -1.15 -3.01
N GLY A 70 -13.38 -1.08 -2.13
CA GLY A 70 -11.98 -1.15 -2.51
C GLY A 70 -11.05 -0.42 -1.55
N VAL A 71 -9.86 -0.16 -2.05
CA VAL A 71 -8.75 0.46 -1.31
C VAL A 71 -8.26 1.71 -2.02
N GLN A 72 -7.69 2.64 -1.25
CA GLN A 72 -7.07 3.86 -1.76
C GLN A 72 -5.79 4.14 -0.99
N ALA A 73 -4.73 4.52 -1.67
CA ALA A 73 -3.53 5.07 -1.06
C ALA A 73 -3.47 6.58 -1.23
N ASN A 74 -2.84 7.25 -0.28
CA ASN A 74 -2.62 8.69 -0.29
C ASN A 74 -1.13 8.98 -0.30
N LEU A 75 -0.71 9.95 -1.10
CA LEU A 75 0.59 10.57 -1.04
C LEU A 75 0.40 12.06 -0.74
N TRP A 76 0.47 12.42 0.53
CA TRP A 76 0.46 13.82 0.95
C TRP A 76 1.81 14.44 0.63
N THR A 77 1.81 15.64 0.09
CA THR A 77 3.01 16.17 -0.58
C THR A 77 3.71 17.30 0.17
N GLU A 78 3.40 17.51 1.45
CA GLU A 78 4.02 18.55 2.28
C GLU A 78 5.55 18.48 2.28
N TYR A 79 6.10 17.27 2.22
CA TYR A 79 7.55 17.02 2.20
C TYR A 79 8.02 16.29 0.94
N VAL A 80 7.13 16.04 -0.02
CA VAL A 80 7.49 15.35 -1.27
C VAL A 80 7.88 16.38 -2.32
N ILE A 81 9.19 16.61 -2.44
CA ILE A 81 9.74 17.58 -3.37
C ILE A 81 10.14 16.87 -4.67
N GLY A 82 9.40 17.16 -5.73
CA GLY A 82 9.71 16.71 -7.08
C GLY A 82 9.34 15.26 -7.40
N ARG A 83 9.46 14.96 -8.68
CA ARG A 83 9.03 13.68 -9.29
C ARG A 83 9.75 12.47 -8.72
N ASP A 84 11.06 12.58 -8.53
CA ASP A 84 11.89 11.46 -8.12
C ASP A 84 11.52 10.95 -6.73
N LEU A 85 11.29 11.88 -5.79
CA LEU A 85 10.85 11.52 -4.44
C LEU A 85 9.42 10.96 -4.45
N ALA A 86 8.53 11.51 -5.29
CA ALA A 86 7.18 10.97 -5.45
C ALA A 86 7.21 9.52 -5.92
N PHE A 87 7.95 9.18 -6.97
CA PHE A 87 8.10 7.78 -7.42
C PHE A 87 8.77 6.90 -6.38
N PHE A 88 9.79 7.41 -5.69
CA PHE A 88 10.41 6.68 -4.60
C PHE A 88 9.40 6.33 -3.50
N GLN A 89 8.51 7.24 -3.13
CA GLN A 89 7.49 7.03 -2.11
C GLN A 89 6.34 6.12 -2.60
N LEU A 90 5.97 6.19 -3.87
CA LEU A 90 4.90 5.39 -4.45
C LEU A 90 5.31 3.94 -4.69
N LEU A 91 6.47 3.72 -5.27
CA LEU A 91 6.87 2.40 -5.77
C LEU A 91 7.88 1.69 -4.84
N PRO A 92 7.68 0.40 -4.55
CA PRO A 92 6.67 -0.52 -5.10
C PRO A 92 5.34 -0.59 -4.33
N ARG A 93 5.09 0.28 -3.33
CA ARG A 93 3.91 0.18 -2.45
C ARG A 93 2.57 0.31 -3.19
N VAL A 94 2.49 1.10 -4.26
CA VAL A 94 1.27 1.18 -5.07
C VAL A 94 0.96 -0.15 -5.76
N ALA A 95 1.98 -0.87 -6.25
CA ALA A 95 1.79 -2.21 -6.80
C ALA A 95 1.29 -3.20 -5.73
N ALA A 96 1.83 -3.12 -4.51
CA ALA A 96 1.37 -3.92 -3.38
C ALA A 96 -0.09 -3.61 -3.01
N MET A 97 -0.48 -2.34 -2.99
CA MET A 97 -1.87 -1.93 -2.78
C MET A 97 -2.78 -2.44 -3.90
N ALA A 98 -2.36 -2.32 -5.16
CA ALA A 98 -3.13 -2.78 -6.30
C ALA A 98 -3.41 -4.29 -6.20
N GLU A 99 -2.40 -5.09 -5.87
CA GLU A 99 -2.61 -6.53 -5.67
C GLU A 99 -3.57 -6.81 -4.51
N THR A 100 -3.45 -6.09 -3.40
CA THR A 100 -4.40 -6.20 -2.28
C THR A 100 -5.84 -5.87 -2.70
N GLY A 101 -6.03 -4.92 -3.60
CA GLY A 101 -7.36 -4.53 -4.08
C GLY A 101 -7.98 -5.51 -5.08
N TRP A 102 -7.16 -6.26 -5.82
CA TRP A 102 -7.61 -7.14 -6.91
C TRP A 102 -7.51 -8.64 -6.60
N THR A 103 -6.82 -9.01 -5.52
CA THR A 103 -6.57 -10.41 -5.16
C THR A 103 -7.25 -10.75 -3.85
N GLU A 104 -7.99 -11.85 -3.81
CA GLU A 104 -8.56 -12.38 -2.58
C GLU A 104 -7.45 -12.68 -1.56
N ASN A 105 -7.71 -12.42 -0.28
CA ASN A 105 -6.67 -12.44 0.74
C ASN A 105 -5.99 -13.80 0.88
N ASP A 106 -6.73 -14.88 0.74
CA ASP A 106 -6.23 -16.27 0.79
C ASP A 106 -5.39 -16.69 -0.43
N LYS A 107 -5.46 -15.89 -1.51
CA LYS A 107 -4.67 -16.09 -2.74
C LYS A 107 -3.44 -15.20 -2.82
N LYS A 108 -3.23 -14.31 -1.86
CA LYS A 108 -2.04 -13.45 -1.84
C LYS A 108 -0.78 -14.24 -1.49
N ASP A 109 0.27 -14.05 -2.29
CA ASP A 109 1.59 -14.64 -2.07
C ASP A 109 2.66 -13.57 -2.26
N PHE A 110 3.26 -13.15 -1.14
CA PHE A 110 4.27 -12.10 -1.15
C PHE A 110 5.54 -12.49 -1.91
N ALA A 111 5.94 -13.76 -1.91
CA ALA A 111 7.10 -14.21 -2.66
C ALA A 111 6.85 -14.11 -4.17
N SER A 112 5.68 -14.54 -4.62
CA SER A 112 5.23 -14.39 -6.00
C SER A 112 5.10 -12.91 -6.38
N PHE A 113 4.51 -12.07 -5.52
CA PHE A 113 4.45 -10.62 -5.73
C PHE A 113 5.85 -10.03 -5.91
N LYS A 114 6.80 -10.33 -5.00
CA LYS A 114 8.18 -9.85 -5.09
C LYS A 114 8.85 -10.24 -6.42
N ALA A 115 8.64 -11.47 -6.89
CA ALA A 115 9.21 -11.94 -8.14
C ALA A 115 8.66 -11.17 -9.36
N ARG A 116 7.35 -10.90 -9.38
CA ARG A 116 6.70 -10.11 -10.44
C ARG A 116 7.13 -8.65 -10.39
N GLU A 117 7.18 -8.06 -9.20
CA GLU A 117 7.56 -6.68 -8.98
C GLU A 117 9.04 -6.43 -9.35
N THR A 118 9.91 -7.44 -9.17
CA THR A 118 11.29 -7.38 -9.64
C THR A 118 11.38 -7.19 -11.17
N ARG A 119 10.48 -7.82 -11.92
CA ARG A 119 10.38 -7.60 -13.38
C ARG A 119 9.85 -6.21 -13.71
N LEU A 120 8.85 -5.73 -12.98
CA LEU A 120 8.32 -4.37 -13.14
C LEU A 120 9.37 -3.30 -12.81
N ASN A 121 10.27 -3.57 -11.86
CA ASN A 121 11.34 -2.63 -11.53
C ASN A 121 12.27 -2.35 -12.72
N GLU A 122 12.49 -3.31 -13.62
CA GLU A 122 13.26 -3.06 -14.85
C GLU A 122 12.50 -2.07 -15.78
N LEU A 123 11.19 -2.16 -15.84
CA LEU A 123 10.36 -1.19 -16.57
C LEU A 123 10.43 0.20 -15.94
N TYR A 124 10.36 0.29 -14.61
CA TYR A 124 10.51 1.57 -13.90
C TYR A 124 11.88 2.22 -14.17
N LYS A 125 12.94 1.44 -14.17
CA LYS A 125 14.29 1.91 -14.55
C LYS A 125 14.33 2.42 -15.99
N HIS A 126 13.70 1.69 -16.93
CA HIS A 126 13.60 2.11 -18.32
C HIS A 126 12.95 3.49 -18.49
N PHE A 127 11.91 3.78 -17.69
CA PHE A 127 11.26 5.10 -17.68
C PHE A 127 12.00 6.14 -16.82
N GLY A 128 13.12 5.81 -16.22
CA GLY A 128 13.87 6.70 -15.33
C GLY A 128 13.13 7.03 -14.04
N TRP A 129 12.26 6.14 -13.55
CA TRP A 129 11.55 6.32 -12.29
C TRP A 129 12.41 5.83 -11.13
N LYS A 130 12.64 6.70 -10.16
CA LYS A 130 13.37 6.31 -8.94
C LYS A 130 12.42 5.56 -8.01
N THR A 131 12.75 4.31 -7.70
CA THR A 131 11.95 3.45 -6.83
C THR A 131 12.72 3.08 -5.58
N CYS A 132 12.02 2.78 -4.50
CA CYS A 132 12.66 2.21 -3.31
C CYS A 132 13.17 0.81 -3.62
N GLN A 133 14.47 0.58 -3.45
CA GLN A 133 15.13 -0.65 -3.86
C GLN A 133 15.15 -1.75 -2.77
N ASP A 134 14.58 -1.50 -1.59
CA ASP A 134 14.71 -2.42 -0.45
C ASP A 134 14.01 -3.77 -0.69
N LEU A 135 12.88 -3.77 -1.42
CA LEU A 135 12.19 -5.00 -1.82
C LEU A 135 13.07 -5.92 -2.67
N TYR A 136 13.92 -5.35 -3.51
CA TYR A 136 14.69 -6.09 -4.53
C TYR A 136 16.05 -6.59 -4.03
N LYS A 137 16.46 -6.17 -2.84
CA LYS A 137 17.71 -6.65 -2.22
C LYS A 137 17.54 -8.10 -1.78
N GLU A 138 18.58 -8.90 -2.01
CA GLU A 138 18.68 -10.20 -1.36
C GLU A 138 18.86 -9.99 0.15
N LYS A 139 18.11 -10.72 0.95
CA LYS A 139 18.39 -10.75 2.40
C LYS A 139 19.69 -11.52 2.56
N LYS A 140 20.73 -10.79 2.97
CA LYS A 140 21.99 -11.40 3.41
C LYS A 140 21.78 -12.18 4.69
#